data_829227de193982f0e9845c7d0458b923
#
_entry.id   829227de193982f0e9845c7d0458b923
#
_cell.length_a   1.000
_cell.length_b   1.000
_cell.length_c   1.000
_cell.angle_alpha   90.00
_cell.angle_beta   90.00
_cell.angle_gamma   90.00
#
_symmetry.space_group_name_H-M   'P 1'
#
loop_
_entity.id
_entity.type
_entity.pdbx_description
1 polymer ?
#
loop_
_entity_poly.entity_id
_entity_poly.type
_entity_poly.pdbx_seq_one_letter_code
_entity_poly.pdbx_strand_id
1 'polypeptide(L)'
;MPIENFIVCVFIFVDDFLKDVGKIRKSGPDPELTDAEVITMEIVGEFLGHGKGDKVIFDYFFQHWHNWFPKLNCRYTFAKQSANLLKVKEALHTQIIKKCLESSKARIAISDGLPLPTCHPKRVRKNNPLKVDGAFGYCAAKDEYYFGFKGHLLTNDDGLILNFAIAPANVDERDVLPEIVEGISGLVIADKGLISPSLKDDLAKYGIDLQTPLRKNMADKRPRWLINWAMNVRRIIETVNGQLAGR
;
A
#
# COMPACT_ATOMS: atom_id res chain seq x y z
N MET A 1 -7.96 -4.49 23.27
CA MET A 1 -6.63 -4.99 23.73
C MET A 1 -5.85 -3.81 24.25
N PRO A 2 -5.27 -3.87 25.47
CA PRO A 2 -4.35 -2.83 25.99
C PRO A 2 -3.20 -2.61 25.01
N ILE A 3 -2.68 -1.38 24.96
CA ILE A 3 -1.63 -1.00 24.02
C ILE A 3 -0.33 -1.76 24.27
N GLU A 4 -0.04 -2.05 25.54
CA GLU A 4 1.11 -2.84 25.96
C GLU A 4 1.11 -4.23 25.31
N ASN A 5 -0.04 -4.90 25.39
CA ASN A 5 -0.20 -6.22 24.79
C ASN A 5 -0.07 -6.15 23.27
N PHE A 6 -0.57 -5.08 22.65
CA PHE A 6 -0.43 -4.88 21.21
C PHE A 6 1.03 -4.71 20.79
N ILE A 7 1.79 -3.87 21.51
CA ILE A 7 3.24 -3.70 21.27
C ILE A 7 3.96 -5.04 21.36
N VAL A 8 3.70 -5.83 22.41
CA VAL A 8 4.33 -7.15 22.62
C VAL A 8 3.97 -8.12 21.50
N CYS A 9 2.68 -8.21 21.12
CA CYS A 9 2.23 -9.09 20.05
C CYS A 9 2.88 -8.73 18.71
N VAL A 10 2.93 -7.44 18.37
CA VAL A 10 3.58 -6.97 17.13
C VAL A 10 5.07 -7.26 17.17
N PHE A 11 5.74 -7.00 18.31
CA PHE A 11 7.17 -7.28 18.44
C PHE A 11 7.50 -8.76 18.25
N ILE A 12 6.79 -9.66 18.93
CA ILE A 12 7.01 -11.11 18.80
C ILE A 12 6.80 -11.53 17.35
N PHE A 13 5.72 -11.06 16.72
CA PHE A 13 5.42 -11.42 15.34
C PHE A 13 6.52 -10.96 14.35
N VAL A 14 7.03 -9.73 14.53
CA VAL A 14 8.10 -9.17 13.69
C VAL A 14 9.44 -9.86 13.98
N ASP A 15 9.76 -10.10 15.24
CA ASP A 15 11.01 -10.75 15.66
C ASP A 15 11.10 -12.19 15.15
N ASP A 16 10.02 -12.95 15.24
CA ASP A 16 9.95 -14.31 14.70
C ASP A 16 10.10 -14.31 13.16
N PHE A 17 9.44 -13.37 12.47
CA PHE A 17 9.64 -13.19 11.03
C PHE A 17 11.10 -12.89 10.68
N LEU A 18 11.75 -12.00 11.41
CA LEU A 18 13.14 -11.63 11.14
C LEU A 18 14.12 -12.77 11.43
N LYS A 19 13.84 -13.64 12.40
CA LYS A 19 14.62 -14.87 12.65
C LYS A 19 14.54 -15.82 11.47
N ASP A 20 13.35 -15.97 10.86
CA ASP A 20 13.14 -16.82 9.68
C ASP A 20 13.86 -16.27 8.44
N VAL A 21 13.83 -14.94 8.25
CA VAL A 21 14.52 -14.27 7.12
C VAL A 21 16.04 -14.31 7.28
N GLY A 22 16.53 -14.36 8.52
CA GLY A 22 17.95 -14.38 8.82
C GLY A 22 18.64 -13.01 8.67
N LYS A 23 19.95 -13.00 8.51
CA LYS A 23 20.76 -11.78 8.52
C LYS A 23 20.49 -10.88 7.30
N ILE A 24 19.85 -9.74 7.52
CA ILE A 24 19.48 -8.76 6.48
C ILE A 24 20.70 -7.91 6.06
N ARG A 25 21.57 -7.57 7.02
CA ARG A 25 22.73 -6.72 6.78
C ARG A 25 23.92 -7.52 6.30
N LYS A 26 24.52 -7.07 5.20
CA LYS A 26 25.70 -7.71 4.62
C LYS A 26 27.01 -7.33 5.34
N SER A 27 27.08 -6.12 5.92
CA SER A 27 28.29 -5.58 6.54
C SER A 27 27.94 -4.48 7.56
N GLY A 28 28.89 -4.17 8.46
CA GLY A 28 28.78 -3.12 9.46
C GLY A 28 28.38 -3.66 10.86
N PRO A 29 28.50 -2.82 11.89
CA PRO A 29 28.08 -3.15 13.24
C PRO A 29 26.55 -3.29 13.29
N ASP A 30 26.08 -4.16 14.18
CA ASP A 30 24.65 -4.26 14.46
C ASP A 30 24.18 -2.97 15.13
N PRO A 31 22.97 -2.47 14.78
CA PRO A 31 22.45 -1.27 15.38
C PRO A 31 22.09 -1.50 16.84
N GLU A 32 22.17 -0.45 17.65
CA GLU A 32 21.75 -0.53 19.04
C GLU A 32 20.26 -0.87 19.17
N LEU A 33 19.41 -0.15 18.41
CA LEU A 33 18.00 -0.44 18.29
C LEU A 33 17.82 -1.57 17.25
N THR A 34 17.18 -2.65 17.65
CA THR A 34 16.98 -3.82 16.75
C THR A 34 16.01 -3.49 15.61
N ASP A 35 16.10 -4.23 14.50
CA ASP A 35 15.21 -4.06 13.37
C ASP A 35 13.75 -4.41 13.74
N ALA A 36 13.57 -5.39 14.65
CA ALA A 36 12.27 -5.73 15.20
C ALA A 36 11.65 -4.57 15.98
N GLU A 37 12.44 -3.89 16.81
CA GLU A 37 11.98 -2.70 17.56
C GLU A 37 11.56 -1.57 16.63
N VAL A 38 12.35 -1.27 15.58
CA VAL A 38 12.03 -0.23 14.59
C VAL A 38 10.71 -0.53 13.87
N ILE A 39 10.56 -1.72 13.31
CA ILE A 39 9.34 -2.11 12.58
C ILE A 39 8.13 -2.13 13.53
N THR A 40 8.31 -2.60 14.77
CA THR A 40 7.25 -2.58 15.79
C THR A 40 6.77 -1.18 16.07
N MET A 41 7.69 -0.23 16.29
CA MET A 41 7.33 1.16 16.54
C MET A 41 6.59 1.78 15.36
N GLU A 42 6.97 1.48 14.12
CA GLU A 42 6.27 1.95 12.93
C GLU A 42 4.85 1.39 12.84
N ILE A 43 4.69 0.06 12.96
CA ILE A 43 3.36 -0.58 12.88
C ILE A 43 2.43 -0.05 13.98
N VAL A 44 2.91 0.02 15.21
CA VAL A 44 2.12 0.50 16.34
C VAL A 44 1.82 2.00 16.20
N GLY A 45 2.81 2.79 15.77
CA GLY A 45 2.64 4.22 15.56
C GLY A 45 1.59 4.50 14.45
N GLU A 46 1.64 3.77 13.36
CA GLU A 46 0.63 3.85 12.29
C GLU A 46 -0.77 3.46 12.78
N PHE A 47 -0.88 2.36 13.53
CA PHE A 47 -2.14 1.92 14.12
C PHE A 47 -2.77 2.98 15.05
N LEU A 48 -1.96 3.69 15.80
CA LEU A 48 -2.40 4.77 16.68
C LEU A 48 -2.70 6.09 15.96
N GLY A 49 -2.53 6.14 14.64
CA GLY A 49 -2.75 7.35 13.85
C GLY A 49 -1.61 8.37 13.92
N HIS A 50 -0.42 7.94 14.36
CA HIS A 50 0.79 8.78 14.39
C HIS A 50 1.58 8.75 13.06
N GLY A 51 1.01 8.22 11.98
CA GLY A 51 1.62 8.02 10.66
C GLY A 51 1.99 9.30 9.89
N LYS A 52 2.09 10.46 10.57
CA LYS A 52 2.53 11.73 9.95
C LYS A 52 4.07 11.85 9.87
N GLY A 53 4.74 10.72 9.74
CA GLY A 53 6.20 10.63 9.55
C GLY A 53 6.98 10.23 10.79
N ASP A 54 8.22 9.82 10.55
CA ASP A 54 9.14 9.24 11.53
C ASP A 54 9.30 10.09 12.81
N LYS A 55 9.16 11.41 12.69
CA LYS A 55 9.27 12.30 13.85
C LYS A 55 8.16 12.05 14.87
N VAL A 56 6.92 11.91 14.43
CA VAL A 56 5.77 11.75 15.33
C VAL A 56 5.83 10.40 16.02
N ILE A 57 6.18 9.34 15.27
CA ILE A 57 6.38 8.00 15.83
C ILE A 57 7.52 8.01 16.85
N PHE A 58 8.68 8.57 16.49
CA PHE A 58 9.83 8.67 17.38
C PHE A 58 9.47 9.41 18.67
N ASP A 59 8.89 10.62 18.58
CA ASP A 59 8.53 11.45 19.73
C ASP A 59 7.55 10.72 20.65
N TYR A 60 6.55 10.01 20.09
CA TYR A 60 5.58 9.23 20.86
C TYR A 60 6.26 8.11 21.66
N PHE A 61 7.09 7.28 21.02
CA PHE A 61 7.77 6.18 21.70
C PHE A 61 8.81 6.68 22.70
N PHE A 62 9.52 7.76 22.37
CA PHE A 62 10.50 8.36 23.27
C PHE A 62 9.85 8.92 24.55
N GLN A 63 8.66 9.54 24.43
CA GLN A 63 7.96 10.12 25.59
C GLN A 63 7.24 9.08 26.44
N HIS A 64 6.61 8.07 25.81
CA HIS A 64 5.70 7.18 26.52
C HIS A 64 6.24 5.77 26.75
N TRP A 65 7.20 5.33 25.95
CA TRP A 65 7.66 3.94 25.92
C TRP A 65 9.17 3.79 25.99
N HIS A 66 9.92 4.82 26.38
CA HIS A 66 11.38 4.80 26.43
C HIS A 66 11.92 3.67 27.32
N ASN A 67 11.20 3.32 28.40
CA ASN A 67 11.58 2.20 29.27
C ASN A 67 11.53 0.83 28.56
N TRP A 68 10.71 0.71 27.52
CA TRP A 68 10.61 -0.52 26.71
C TRP A 68 11.58 -0.50 25.53
N PHE A 69 11.95 0.67 25.08
CA PHE A 69 12.89 0.91 23.98
C PHE A 69 14.09 1.77 24.47
N PRO A 70 14.90 1.28 25.40
CA PRO A 70 15.92 2.12 26.08
C PRO A 70 17.04 2.58 25.14
N LYS A 71 17.18 1.94 23.98
CA LYS A 71 18.17 2.30 22.97
C LYS A 71 17.63 3.27 21.90
N LEU A 72 16.41 3.77 22.07
CA LEU A 72 15.81 4.79 21.21
C LEU A 72 16.37 6.16 21.57
N ASN A 73 17.56 6.51 21.06
CA ASN A 73 18.30 7.71 21.48
C ASN A 73 18.26 8.84 20.44
N CYS A 74 18.23 8.51 19.15
CA CYS A 74 18.38 9.50 18.09
C CYS A 74 17.35 9.30 16.97
N ARG A 75 16.57 10.35 16.72
CA ARG A 75 15.57 10.34 15.64
C ARG A 75 16.19 10.09 14.25
N TYR A 76 17.34 10.68 13.96
CA TYR A 76 18.01 10.48 12.67
C TYR A 76 18.38 9.01 12.45
N THR A 77 18.91 8.35 13.48
CA THR A 77 19.26 6.92 13.41
C THR A 77 18.02 6.06 13.19
N PHE A 78 16.94 6.32 13.93
CA PHE A 78 15.64 5.66 13.77
C PHE A 78 15.14 5.79 12.33
N ALA A 79 15.01 7.02 11.81
CA ALA A 79 14.50 7.28 10.46
C ALA A 79 15.36 6.64 9.37
N LYS A 80 16.70 6.71 9.49
CA LYS A 80 17.63 6.07 8.57
C LYS A 80 17.51 4.54 8.59
N GLN A 81 17.37 3.96 9.79
CA GLN A 81 17.19 2.51 9.92
C GLN A 81 15.85 2.07 9.33
N SER A 82 14.76 2.78 9.63
CA SER A 82 13.43 2.56 9.07
C SER A 82 13.45 2.56 7.52
N ALA A 83 14.09 3.56 6.91
CA ALA A 83 14.21 3.65 5.45
C ALA A 83 14.98 2.46 4.85
N ASN A 84 16.04 1.99 5.53
CA ASN A 84 16.84 0.84 5.07
C ASN A 84 16.07 -0.50 5.18
N LEU A 85 15.00 -0.56 5.97
CA LEU A 85 14.18 -1.76 6.17
C LEU A 85 13.02 -1.90 5.18
N LEU A 86 12.92 -1.03 4.15
CA LEU A 86 11.81 -1.04 3.20
C LEU A 86 11.56 -2.44 2.60
N LYS A 87 12.59 -3.07 2.05
CA LYS A 87 12.46 -4.43 1.44
C LYS A 87 12.05 -5.49 2.44
N VAL A 88 12.44 -5.35 3.69
CA VAL A 88 12.07 -6.26 4.77
C VAL A 88 10.59 -6.09 5.13
N LYS A 89 10.12 -4.84 5.18
CA LYS A 89 8.71 -4.51 5.41
C LYS A 89 7.83 -5.01 4.26
N GLU A 90 8.29 -4.92 3.01
CA GLU A 90 7.61 -5.51 1.85
C GLU A 90 7.50 -7.05 1.97
N ALA A 91 8.58 -7.73 2.36
CA ALA A 91 8.56 -9.17 2.57
C ALA A 91 7.65 -9.58 3.73
N LEU A 92 7.66 -8.81 4.84
CA LEU A 92 6.75 -9.01 5.98
C LEU A 92 5.29 -8.85 5.54
N HIS A 93 4.96 -7.80 4.78
CA HIS A 93 3.65 -7.59 4.21
C HIS A 93 3.21 -8.77 3.34
N THR A 94 4.07 -9.24 2.43
CA THR A 94 3.79 -10.39 1.57
C THR A 94 3.47 -11.65 2.39
N GLN A 95 4.20 -11.89 3.48
CA GLN A 95 3.93 -13.03 4.36
C GLN A 95 2.59 -12.90 5.09
N ILE A 96 2.26 -11.70 5.57
CA ILE A 96 0.95 -11.43 6.21
C ILE A 96 -0.18 -11.72 5.21
N ILE A 97 -0.07 -11.18 4.00
CA ILE A 97 -1.07 -11.40 2.94
C ILE A 97 -1.24 -12.87 2.63
N LYS A 98 -0.15 -13.62 2.47
CA LYS A 98 -0.21 -15.06 2.22
C LYS A 98 -0.99 -15.79 3.32
N LYS A 99 -0.69 -15.53 4.59
CA LYS A 99 -1.40 -16.13 5.73
C LYS A 99 -2.89 -15.74 5.75
N CYS A 100 -3.21 -14.48 5.44
CA CYS A 100 -4.61 -14.01 5.38
C CYS A 100 -5.36 -14.66 4.22
N LEU A 101 -4.76 -14.80 3.04
CA LEU A 101 -5.38 -15.44 1.87
C LEU A 101 -5.58 -16.95 2.07
N GLU A 102 -4.67 -17.63 2.74
CA GLU A 102 -4.83 -19.05 3.08
C GLU A 102 -6.03 -19.29 4.00
N SER A 103 -6.36 -18.34 4.87
CA SER A 103 -7.49 -18.39 5.78
C SER A 103 -8.82 -17.89 5.18
N SER A 104 -8.76 -17.12 4.10
CA SER A 104 -9.92 -16.51 3.46
C SER A 104 -10.45 -17.36 2.32
N LYS A 105 -11.77 -17.56 2.30
CA LYS A 105 -12.50 -18.19 1.17
C LYS A 105 -12.89 -17.18 0.09
N ALA A 106 -12.81 -15.88 0.36
CA ALA A 106 -13.23 -14.84 -0.57
C ALA A 106 -12.14 -14.57 -1.61
N ARG A 107 -12.54 -14.63 -2.88
CA ARG A 107 -11.68 -14.38 -4.04
C ARG A 107 -12.15 -13.11 -4.76
N ILE A 108 -12.31 -12.05 -3.98
CA ILE A 108 -12.71 -10.74 -4.50
C ILE A 108 -11.56 -9.79 -4.24
N ALA A 109 -11.09 -9.17 -5.30
CA ALA A 109 -10.12 -8.10 -5.22
C ALA A 109 -10.67 -6.82 -5.85
N ILE A 110 -10.25 -5.67 -5.36
CA ILE A 110 -10.69 -4.35 -5.81
C ILE A 110 -9.44 -3.57 -6.16
N SER A 111 -9.40 -3.03 -7.40
CA SER A 111 -8.28 -2.22 -7.87
C SER A 111 -8.70 -0.76 -8.06
N ASP A 112 -7.84 0.17 -7.60
CA ASP A 112 -8.03 1.59 -7.81
C ASP A 112 -6.69 2.33 -7.86
N GLY A 113 -6.68 3.52 -8.49
CA GLY A 113 -5.52 4.38 -8.61
C GLY A 113 -5.54 5.52 -7.59
N LEU A 114 -4.40 5.79 -6.95
CA LEU A 114 -4.21 6.88 -6.01
C LEU A 114 -3.16 7.87 -6.55
N PRO A 115 -3.49 9.16 -6.81
CA PRO A 115 -2.50 10.16 -7.16
C PRO A 115 -1.48 10.37 -6.05
N LEU A 116 -0.19 10.36 -6.40
CA LEU A 116 0.94 10.61 -5.50
C LEU A 116 1.71 11.86 -5.98
N PRO A 117 1.18 13.08 -5.74
CA PRO A 117 1.81 14.31 -6.18
C PRO A 117 3.09 14.58 -5.39
N THR A 118 4.19 14.82 -6.08
CA THR A 118 5.43 15.30 -5.48
C THR A 118 5.48 16.82 -5.45
N CYS A 119 4.91 17.48 -6.45
CA CYS A 119 4.75 18.93 -6.47
C CYS A 119 3.74 19.38 -7.53
N HIS A 120 3.32 20.63 -7.41
CA HIS A 120 2.54 21.29 -8.46
C HIS A 120 3.38 21.46 -9.75
N PRO A 121 2.82 21.32 -10.97
CA PRO A 121 3.56 21.39 -12.24
C PRO A 121 4.49 22.59 -12.39
N LYS A 122 4.05 23.77 -11.96
CA LYS A 122 4.85 25.02 -12.00
C LYS A 122 6.08 25.00 -11.10
N ARG A 123 6.16 24.04 -10.14
CA ARG A 123 7.28 23.92 -9.20
C ARG A 123 8.29 22.83 -9.58
N VAL A 124 8.12 22.18 -10.71
CA VAL A 124 9.08 21.18 -11.21
C VAL A 124 10.36 21.88 -11.60
N ARG A 125 11.35 21.83 -10.73
CA ARG A 125 12.68 22.43 -10.98
C ARG A 125 13.51 21.55 -11.89
N LYS A 126 14.43 22.16 -12.65
CA LYS A 126 15.34 21.47 -13.56
C LYS A 126 16.19 20.38 -12.87
N ASN A 127 16.55 20.61 -11.62
CA ASN A 127 17.39 19.72 -10.79
C ASN A 127 16.55 18.87 -9.79
N ASN A 128 15.26 18.63 -10.04
CA ASN A 128 14.48 17.73 -9.20
C ASN A 128 14.97 16.29 -9.40
N PRO A 129 15.46 15.59 -8.37
CA PRO A 129 15.95 14.22 -8.48
C PRO A 129 14.88 13.23 -8.97
N LEU A 130 13.60 13.50 -8.69
CA LEU A 130 12.46 12.68 -9.14
C LEU A 130 12.01 13.02 -10.57
N LYS A 131 12.68 13.95 -11.27
CA LYS A 131 12.30 14.36 -12.62
C LYS A 131 12.52 13.25 -13.65
N VAL A 132 13.43 12.36 -13.40
CA VAL A 132 13.75 11.24 -14.30
C VAL A 132 12.65 10.17 -14.23
N ASP A 133 12.14 9.92 -13.05
CA ASP A 133 11.22 8.80 -12.78
C ASP A 133 9.75 9.23 -12.69
N GLY A 134 9.48 10.50 -12.37
CA GLY A 134 8.13 11.05 -12.25
C GLY A 134 7.60 11.63 -13.57
N ALA A 135 6.29 11.76 -13.68
CA ALA A 135 5.62 12.32 -14.85
C ALA A 135 4.49 13.30 -14.48
N PHE A 136 3.99 14.01 -15.48
CA PHE A 136 2.79 14.84 -15.32
C PHE A 136 1.54 13.96 -15.37
N GLY A 137 0.68 14.12 -14.39
CA GLY A 137 -0.61 13.45 -14.30
C GLY A 137 -1.74 14.46 -14.06
N TYR A 138 -2.97 13.99 -14.20
CA TYR A 138 -4.18 14.74 -13.93
C TYR A 138 -5.03 14.00 -12.90
N CYS A 139 -5.45 14.73 -11.86
CA CYS A 139 -6.35 14.23 -10.83
C CYS A 139 -7.76 14.73 -11.11
N ALA A 140 -8.62 13.88 -11.69
CA ALA A 140 -9.99 14.26 -12.04
C ALA A 140 -10.85 14.66 -10.83
N ALA A 141 -10.60 14.09 -9.65
CA ALA A 141 -11.34 14.41 -8.43
C ALA A 141 -11.05 15.82 -7.90
N LYS A 142 -9.88 16.39 -8.20
CA LYS A 142 -9.45 17.73 -7.78
C LYS A 142 -9.41 18.73 -8.93
N ASP A 143 -9.66 18.27 -10.17
CA ASP A 143 -9.52 19.06 -11.40
C ASP A 143 -8.14 19.74 -11.50
N GLU A 144 -7.09 19.02 -11.12
CA GLU A 144 -5.73 19.58 -11.04
C GLU A 144 -4.70 18.70 -11.73
N TYR A 145 -3.75 19.35 -12.43
CA TYR A 145 -2.55 18.70 -12.88
C TYR A 145 -1.49 18.66 -11.78
N TYR A 146 -0.78 17.55 -11.68
CA TYR A 146 0.32 17.39 -10.76
C TYR A 146 1.53 16.75 -11.45
N PHE A 147 2.68 16.87 -10.82
CA PHE A 147 3.88 16.12 -11.19
C PHE A 147 4.18 15.10 -10.10
N GLY A 148 4.43 13.86 -10.50
CA GLY A 148 4.74 12.79 -9.55
C GLY A 148 4.42 11.40 -10.10
N PHE A 149 3.80 10.61 -9.26
CA PHE A 149 3.52 9.20 -9.50
C PHE A 149 2.02 8.91 -9.30
N LYS A 150 1.63 7.72 -9.70
CA LYS A 150 0.33 7.12 -9.38
C LYS A 150 0.59 5.82 -8.63
N GLY A 151 0.00 5.69 -7.45
CA GLY A 151 -0.09 4.43 -6.74
C GLY A 151 -1.23 3.60 -7.29
N HIS A 152 -1.00 2.34 -7.52
CA HIS A 152 -2.02 1.37 -7.92
C HIS A 152 -2.18 0.39 -6.77
N LEU A 153 -3.38 0.30 -6.22
CA LEU A 153 -3.69 -0.54 -5.08
C LEU A 153 -4.60 -1.68 -5.49
N LEU A 154 -4.38 -2.83 -4.88
CA LEU A 154 -5.25 -3.98 -4.91
C LEU A 154 -5.63 -4.34 -3.47
N THR A 155 -6.91 -4.35 -3.13
CA THR A 155 -7.41 -4.75 -1.82
C THR A 155 -8.39 -5.91 -1.93
N ASN A 156 -8.60 -6.65 -0.84
CA ASN A 156 -9.76 -7.54 -0.77
C ASN A 156 -11.02 -6.77 -0.31
N ASP A 157 -12.11 -7.49 -0.17
CA ASP A 157 -13.42 -6.99 0.29
C ASP A 157 -13.46 -6.64 1.79
N ASP A 158 -12.42 -6.96 2.56
CA ASP A 158 -12.23 -6.50 3.95
C ASP A 158 -11.36 -5.24 4.04
N GLY A 159 -10.83 -4.74 2.92
CA GLY A 159 -9.93 -3.58 2.86
C GLY A 159 -8.46 -3.90 3.14
N LEU A 160 -8.09 -5.19 3.19
CA LEU A 160 -6.69 -5.59 3.30
C LEU A 160 -5.97 -5.32 1.97
N ILE A 161 -4.87 -4.58 2.01
CA ILE A 161 -4.04 -4.32 0.83
C ILE A 161 -3.33 -5.62 0.44
N LEU A 162 -3.71 -6.19 -0.70
CA LEU A 162 -3.13 -7.42 -1.23
C LEU A 162 -1.82 -7.15 -1.97
N ASN A 163 -1.81 -6.10 -2.77
CA ASN A 163 -0.64 -5.70 -3.55
C ASN A 163 -0.70 -4.21 -3.87
N PHE A 164 0.43 -3.64 -4.25
CA PHE A 164 0.52 -2.26 -4.72
C PHE A 164 1.69 -2.09 -5.69
N ALA A 165 1.55 -1.13 -6.59
CA ALA A 165 2.64 -0.68 -7.45
C ALA A 165 2.65 0.86 -7.51
N ILE A 166 3.81 1.42 -7.79
CA ILE A 166 3.98 2.87 -8.01
C ILE A 166 4.54 3.05 -9.41
N ALA A 167 3.82 3.78 -10.24
CA ALA A 167 4.21 4.10 -11.61
C ALA A 167 4.26 5.61 -11.83
N PRO A 168 5.00 6.12 -12.82
CA PRO A 168 4.92 7.51 -13.26
C PRO A 168 3.47 7.92 -13.54
N ALA A 169 3.10 9.15 -13.21
CA ALA A 169 1.70 9.59 -13.22
C ALA A 169 1.00 9.53 -14.60
N ASN A 170 1.76 9.41 -15.69
CA ASN A 170 1.26 9.28 -17.06
C ASN A 170 1.10 7.82 -17.54
N VAL A 171 1.50 6.83 -16.76
CA VAL A 171 1.35 5.43 -17.11
C VAL A 171 -0.13 5.03 -17.03
N ASP A 172 -0.60 4.28 -18.02
CA ASP A 172 -1.99 3.80 -18.06
C ASP A 172 -2.18 2.70 -16.99
N GLU A 173 -3.28 2.78 -16.26
CA GLU A 173 -3.63 1.79 -15.23
C GLU A 173 -3.78 0.38 -15.80
N ARG A 174 -4.13 0.27 -17.09
CA ARG A 174 -4.25 -1.00 -17.81
C ARG A 174 -2.92 -1.72 -17.99
N ASP A 175 -1.81 -0.97 -18.05
CA ASP A 175 -0.47 -1.53 -18.19
C ASP A 175 0.08 -2.02 -16.84
N VAL A 176 -0.40 -1.45 -15.73
CA VAL A 176 0.05 -1.80 -14.37
C VAL A 176 -0.80 -2.92 -13.75
N LEU A 177 -2.09 -3.01 -14.11
CA LEU A 177 -3.01 -3.98 -13.52
C LEU A 177 -2.50 -5.43 -13.58
N PRO A 178 -1.94 -5.94 -14.69
CA PRO A 178 -1.41 -7.31 -14.75
C PRO A 178 -0.35 -7.62 -13.69
N GLU A 179 0.50 -6.65 -13.37
CA GLU A 179 1.54 -6.79 -12.34
C GLU A 179 0.94 -6.92 -10.93
N ILE A 180 -0.01 -6.04 -10.59
CA ILE A 180 -0.56 -6.05 -9.22
C ILE A 180 -1.52 -7.20 -8.95
N VAL A 181 -2.09 -7.83 -9.98
CA VAL A 181 -2.97 -9.01 -9.83
C VAL A 181 -2.21 -10.33 -9.96
N GLU A 182 -0.89 -10.31 -10.12
CA GLU A 182 -0.08 -11.52 -10.19
C GLU A 182 -0.27 -12.39 -8.94
N GLY A 183 -0.53 -13.69 -9.15
CA GLY A 183 -0.80 -14.64 -8.06
C GLY A 183 -2.21 -14.56 -7.47
N ILE A 184 -3.07 -13.67 -7.96
CA ILE A 184 -4.48 -13.56 -7.57
C ILE A 184 -5.34 -14.35 -8.57
N SER A 185 -6.45 -14.89 -8.10
CA SER A 185 -7.47 -15.52 -8.95
C SER A 185 -8.86 -15.17 -8.42
N GLY A 186 -9.85 -15.16 -9.33
CA GLY A 186 -11.24 -14.86 -8.99
C GLY A 186 -11.70 -13.52 -9.54
N LEU A 187 -12.57 -12.83 -8.82
CA LEU A 187 -13.21 -11.59 -9.25
C LEU A 187 -12.33 -10.38 -8.93
N VAL A 188 -12.03 -9.57 -9.94
CA VAL A 188 -11.37 -8.26 -9.76
C VAL A 188 -12.33 -7.15 -10.18
N ILE A 189 -12.66 -6.26 -9.26
CA ILE A 189 -13.51 -5.10 -9.49
C ILE A 189 -12.59 -3.88 -9.65
N ALA A 190 -12.77 -3.12 -10.74
CA ALA A 190 -11.91 -1.97 -11.03
C ALA A 190 -12.71 -0.79 -11.58
N ASP A 191 -12.07 0.37 -11.74
CA ASP A 191 -12.73 1.57 -12.28
C ASP A 191 -13.01 1.43 -13.79
N LYS A 192 -13.94 2.27 -14.28
CA LYS A 192 -14.30 2.41 -15.71
C LYS A 192 -13.12 2.80 -16.61
N GLY A 193 -12.03 3.34 -16.06
CA GLY A 193 -10.78 3.62 -16.77
C GLY A 193 -10.13 2.35 -17.32
N LEU A 194 -10.35 1.22 -16.63
CA LEU A 194 -9.80 -0.10 -16.97
C LEU A 194 -10.65 -0.91 -17.99
N ILE A 195 -11.68 -0.29 -18.59
CA ILE A 195 -12.48 -0.94 -19.64
C ILE A 195 -11.57 -1.22 -20.84
N SER A 196 -11.24 -2.51 -21.05
CA SER A 196 -10.49 -3.01 -22.20
C SER A 196 -10.86 -4.47 -22.43
N PRO A 197 -11.47 -4.81 -23.58
CA PRO A 197 -11.78 -6.21 -23.92
C PRO A 197 -10.53 -7.08 -23.94
N SER A 198 -9.42 -6.60 -24.56
CA SER A 198 -8.17 -7.36 -24.63
C SER A 198 -7.60 -7.65 -23.23
N LEU A 199 -7.56 -6.66 -22.36
CA LEU A 199 -7.09 -6.85 -20.98
C LEU A 199 -7.96 -7.85 -20.22
N LYS A 200 -9.29 -7.79 -20.39
CA LYS A 200 -10.22 -8.75 -19.78
C LYS A 200 -9.95 -10.17 -20.27
N ASP A 201 -9.77 -10.35 -21.57
CA ASP A 201 -9.50 -11.66 -22.17
C ASP A 201 -8.13 -12.21 -21.74
N ASP A 202 -7.13 -11.34 -21.62
CA ASP A 202 -5.81 -11.74 -21.14
C ASP A 202 -5.84 -12.16 -19.68
N LEU A 203 -6.49 -11.40 -18.80
CA LEU A 203 -6.64 -11.74 -17.39
C LEU A 203 -7.47 -13.00 -17.16
N ALA A 204 -8.47 -13.27 -18.02
CA ALA A 204 -9.27 -14.50 -17.94
C ALA A 204 -8.42 -15.78 -18.13
N LYS A 205 -7.33 -15.73 -18.90
CA LYS A 205 -6.38 -16.85 -19.07
C LYS A 205 -5.70 -17.24 -17.76
N TYR A 206 -5.60 -16.30 -16.81
CA TYR A 206 -5.04 -16.49 -15.48
C TYR A 206 -6.10 -16.72 -14.40
N GLY A 207 -7.35 -16.98 -14.80
CA GLY A 207 -8.45 -17.23 -13.87
C GLY A 207 -8.99 -15.98 -13.16
N ILE A 208 -8.80 -14.80 -13.76
CA ILE A 208 -9.27 -13.52 -13.24
C ILE A 208 -10.47 -13.06 -14.07
N ASP A 209 -11.62 -12.81 -13.41
CA ASP A 209 -12.79 -12.15 -14.01
C ASP A 209 -12.76 -10.66 -13.71
N LEU A 210 -12.30 -9.84 -14.65
CA LEU A 210 -12.26 -8.39 -14.52
C LEU A 210 -13.66 -7.79 -14.74
N GLN A 211 -14.18 -7.11 -13.71
CA GLN A 211 -15.45 -6.41 -13.76
C GLN A 211 -15.25 -4.90 -13.57
N THR A 212 -15.73 -4.12 -14.52
CA THR A 212 -15.68 -2.65 -14.49
C THR A 212 -17.09 -2.07 -14.67
N PRO A 213 -17.40 -0.90 -14.07
CA PRO A 213 -18.61 -0.15 -14.41
C PRO A 213 -18.55 0.27 -15.87
N LEU A 214 -19.65 0.12 -16.59
CA LEU A 214 -19.71 0.56 -17.98
C LEU A 214 -19.91 2.09 -18.09
N ARG A 215 -19.49 2.67 -19.20
CA ARG A 215 -19.73 4.09 -19.50
C ARG A 215 -21.21 4.31 -19.81
N LYS A 216 -21.73 5.52 -19.61
CA LYS A 216 -23.14 5.89 -19.82
C LYS A 216 -23.68 5.55 -21.23
N ASN A 217 -22.79 5.53 -22.22
CA ASN A 217 -23.11 5.21 -23.62
C ASN A 217 -23.03 3.71 -23.94
N MET A 218 -22.75 2.86 -22.96
CA MET A 218 -22.65 1.40 -23.10
C MET A 218 -23.86 0.75 -22.43
N ALA A 219 -24.52 -0.19 -23.15
CA ALA A 219 -25.61 -0.98 -22.57
C ALA A 219 -25.03 -2.03 -21.62
N ASP A 220 -25.43 -1.97 -20.35
CA ASP A 220 -25.07 -2.99 -19.37
C ASP A 220 -26.15 -4.08 -19.33
N LYS A 221 -25.77 -5.29 -19.74
CA LYS A 221 -26.65 -6.47 -19.74
C LYS A 221 -26.63 -7.24 -18.43
N ARG A 222 -25.77 -6.83 -17.48
CA ARG A 222 -25.64 -7.48 -16.18
C ARG A 222 -26.87 -7.19 -15.30
N PRO A 223 -27.26 -8.10 -14.40
CA PRO A 223 -28.35 -7.86 -13.46
C PRO A 223 -28.06 -6.65 -12.58
N ARG A 224 -29.07 -5.82 -12.28
CA ARG A 224 -28.92 -4.61 -11.46
C ARG A 224 -28.34 -4.89 -10.07
N TRP A 225 -28.69 -6.03 -9.47
CA TRP A 225 -28.17 -6.40 -8.16
C TRP A 225 -26.64 -6.59 -8.18
N LEU A 226 -26.08 -7.17 -9.27
CA LEU A 226 -24.65 -7.37 -9.43
C LEU A 226 -23.92 -6.04 -9.59
N ILE A 227 -24.50 -5.12 -10.39
CA ILE A 227 -23.92 -3.79 -10.60
C ILE A 227 -23.90 -3.01 -9.27
N ASN A 228 -25.01 -3.00 -8.54
CA ASN A 228 -25.11 -2.30 -7.25
C ASN A 228 -24.16 -2.91 -6.20
N TRP A 229 -24.06 -4.23 -6.17
CA TRP A 229 -23.14 -4.94 -5.28
C TRP A 229 -21.68 -4.57 -5.59
N ALA A 230 -21.25 -4.63 -6.85
CA ALA A 230 -19.89 -4.26 -7.26
C ALA A 230 -19.55 -2.80 -6.93
N MET A 231 -20.51 -1.87 -7.09
CA MET A 231 -20.35 -0.47 -6.71
C MET A 231 -20.20 -0.31 -5.18
N ASN A 232 -20.93 -1.08 -4.37
CA ASN A 232 -20.81 -1.01 -2.92
C ASN A 232 -19.49 -1.59 -2.43
N VAL A 233 -19.06 -2.72 -2.98
CA VAL A 233 -17.76 -3.33 -2.66
C VAL A 233 -16.61 -2.39 -3.03
N ARG A 234 -16.71 -1.69 -4.16
CA ARG A 234 -15.69 -0.73 -4.58
C ARG A 234 -15.46 0.42 -3.59
N ARG A 235 -16.46 0.82 -2.81
CA ARG A 235 -16.31 1.88 -1.77
C ARG A 235 -15.28 1.51 -0.71
N ILE A 236 -14.97 0.24 -0.55
CA ILE A 236 -13.95 -0.22 0.41
C ILE A 236 -12.58 0.34 0.04
N ILE A 237 -12.17 0.22 -1.24
CA ILE A 237 -10.87 0.75 -1.67
C ILE A 237 -10.83 2.29 -1.62
N GLU A 238 -11.96 2.97 -1.83
CA GLU A 238 -12.05 4.42 -1.66
C GLU A 238 -11.78 4.83 -0.20
N THR A 239 -12.26 4.02 0.76
CA THR A 239 -11.96 4.22 2.19
C THR A 239 -10.48 3.99 2.49
N VAL A 240 -9.88 2.92 1.94
CA VAL A 240 -8.44 2.64 2.08
C VAL A 240 -7.60 3.77 1.48
N ASN A 241 -7.95 4.23 0.27
CA ASN A 241 -7.29 5.36 -0.38
C ASN A 241 -7.39 6.64 0.46
N GLY A 242 -8.56 6.91 1.06
CA GLY A 242 -8.77 8.03 1.98
C GLY A 242 -7.88 7.95 3.22
N GLN A 243 -7.73 6.78 3.80
CA GLN A 243 -6.83 6.56 4.94
C GLN A 243 -5.36 6.78 4.57
N LEU A 244 -4.93 6.32 3.39
CA LEU A 244 -3.56 6.52 2.90
C LEU A 244 -3.28 7.99 2.55
N ALA A 245 -4.23 8.69 1.94
CA ALA A 245 -4.08 10.10 1.57
C ALA A 245 -4.13 11.07 2.77
N GLY A 246 -4.70 10.66 3.90
CA GLY A 246 -4.78 11.45 5.13
C GLY A 246 -3.55 11.39 6.03
N ARG A 247 -2.54 10.61 5.65
CA ARG A 247 -1.30 10.34 6.40
C ARG A 247 -0.14 11.21 5.98
#